data_789529dc4103ac1f9da1ea41b2a4a7c4
#
_entry.id   789529dc4103ac1f9da1ea41b2a4a7c4
#
_cell.length_a   1.000
_cell.length_b   1.000
_cell.length_c   1.000
_cell.angle_alpha   90.00
_cell.angle_beta   90.00
_cell.angle_gamma   90.00
#
_symmetry.space_group_name_H-M   'P 1'
#
loop_
_entity.id
_entity.type
_entity.pdbx_description
1 polymer ?
#
loop_
_entity_poly.entity_id
_entity_poly.type
_entity_poly.pdbx_seq_one_letter_code
_entity_poly.pdbx_strand_id
1 'polypeptide(L)'
;MRAKSLSVIAGAAGAMALLLSGAALAADPQVSLKTTAGEIVLELNQEKAPKTVANFLAYVKSGFYKDTIFHRVIDGFMVQGGGYTKDLKSKPTRPPIPSESKNGLRNEPYSVAMARMDNPNSATSQFFINVANNEGLDYPNFDGVGYTVFGKVVKGQEVVDKIKGVLVDDKSPIFQNVPVTPIVVKSATILKTPVAQAAPKNDVPAPQAPAEPAQPAAAQ
;
A
#
# COMPACT_ATOMS: atom_id res chain seq x y z
N MET A 1 80.76 37.77 -17.46
CA MET A 1 79.54 37.79 -18.30
C MET A 1 78.52 36.84 -17.61
N ARG A 2 77.44 37.38 -17.10
CA ARG A 2 76.48 36.64 -16.25
C ARG A 2 75.32 36.15 -17.14
N ALA A 3 75.09 34.84 -17.18
CA ALA A 3 73.95 34.26 -17.83
C ALA A 3 72.77 34.18 -16.78
N LYS A 4 71.62 34.73 -17.14
CA LYS A 4 70.45 34.71 -16.33
C LYS A 4 69.59 33.44 -16.64
N SER A 5 69.38 32.58 -15.66
CA SER A 5 68.46 31.47 -15.78
C SER A 5 66.99 31.95 -15.65
N LEU A 6 66.13 31.58 -16.59
CA LEU A 6 64.73 31.79 -16.56
C LEU A 6 64.06 30.49 -15.99
N SER A 7 63.42 30.57 -14.79
CA SER A 7 62.63 29.48 -14.22
C SER A 7 61.22 29.58 -14.75
N VAL A 8 60.75 28.54 -15.43
CA VAL A 8 59.38 28.37 -15.85
C VAL A 8 58.65 27.63 -14.74
N ILE A 9 57.66 28.28 -14.09
CA ILE A 9 56.75 27.67 -13.11
C ILE A 9 55.57 27.08 -13.90
N ALA A 10 55.50 25.74 -13.97
CA ALA A 10 54.36 25.02 -14.52
C ALA A 10 53.27 24.91 -13.42
N GLY A 11 52.20 25.65 -13.59
CA GLY A 11 51.01 25.55 -12.74
C GLY A 11 50.19 24.29 -13.04
N ALA A 12 50.14 23.35 -12.11
CA ALA A 12 49.25 22.19 -12.16
C ALA A 12 47.84 22.61 -11.74
N ALA A 13 46.94 22.80 -12.69
CA ALA A 13 45.51 22.95 -12.42
C ALA A 13 44.90 21.58 -12.14
N GLY A 14 44.74 21.25 -10.86
CA GLY A 14 44.03 20.04 -10.41
C GLY A 14 42.52 20.21 -10.61
N ALA A 15 41.96 19.56 -11.62
CA ALA A 15 40.52 19.43 -11.78
C ALA A 15 39.97 18.44 -10.74
N MET A 16 39.39 18.97 -9.68
CA MET A 16 38.69 18.20 -8.65
C MET A 16 37.29 17.80 -9.18
N ALA A 17 37.20 16.62 -9.79
CA ALA A 17 35.92 16.04 -10.20
C ALA A 17 35.12 15.64 -8.95
N LEU A 18 34.12 16.44 -8.58
CA LEU A 18 33.12 16.07 -7.60
C LEU A 18 32.26 14.91 -8.16
N LEU A 19 32.55 13.70 -7.74
CA LEU A 19 31.68 12.56 -7.94
C LEU A 19 30.44 12.76 -7.05
N LEU A 20 29.40 13.37 -7.59
CA LEU A 20 28.06 13.28 -6.98
C LEU A 20 27.59 11.81 -7.08
N SER A 21 27.90 11.01 -6.07
CA SER A 21 27.26 9.74 -5.86
C SER A 21 25.80 10.02 -5.50
N GLY A 22 24.94 10.15 -6.51
CA GLY A 22 23.50 10.13 -6.32
C GLY A 22 23.14 8.79 -5.68
N ALA A 23 22.75 8.79 -4.41
CA ALA A 23 22.13 7.63 -3.79
C ALA A 23 20.89 7.31 -4.62
N ALA A 24 20.95 6.27 -5.46
CA ALA A 24 19.77 5.74 -6.11
C ALA A 24 18.81 5.31 -5.00
N LEU A 25 17.71 6.03 -4.81
CA LEU A 25 16.62 5.60 -3.95
C LEU A 25 16.22 4.21 -4.45
N ALA A 26 16.41 3.20 -3.61
CA ALA A 26 15.98 1.86 -3.94
C ALA A 26 14.46 1.92 -4.21
N ALA A 27 14.04 1.40 -5.37
CA ALA A 27 12.62 1.37 -5.70
C ALA A 27 11.85 0.65 -4.59
N ASP A 28 10.66 1.14 -4.27
CA ASP A 28 9.77 0.54 -3.29
C ASP A 28 9.53 -0.95 -3.61
N PRO A 29 9.67 -1.85 -2.64
CA PRO A 29 9.52 -3.27 -2.88
C PRO A 29 8.09 -3.62 -3.30
N GLN A 30 7.96 -4.48 -4.29
CA GLN A 30 6.68 -4.98 -4.76
C GLN A 30 6.48 -6.44 -4.40
N VAL A 31 5.24 -6.80 -4.01
CA VAL A 31 4.84 -8.16 -3.64
C VAL A 31 3.66 -8.60 -4.50
N SER A 32 3.81 -9.73 -5.19
CA SER A 32 2.72 -10.41 -5.88
C SER A 32 2.00 -11.35 -4.92
N LEU A 33 0.69 -11.14 -4.76
CA LEU A 33 -0.24 -12.04 -4.09
C LEU A 33 -1.04 -12.80 -5.16
N LYS A 34 -0.72 -14.06 -5.40
CA LYS A 34 -1.53 -14.93 -6.27
C LYS A 34 -2.68 -15.52 -5.46
N THR A 35 -3.91 -15.18 -5.83
CA THR A 35 -5.12 -15.65 -5.14
C THR A 35 -5.95 -16.57 -6.03
N THR A 36 -7.01 -17.14 -5.46
CA THR A 36 -8.03 -17.88 -6.24
C THR A 36 -8.87 -16.95 -7.12
N ALA A 37 -8.92 -15.64 -6.81
CA ALA A 37 -9.64 -14.64 -7.58
C ALA A 37 -8.80 -13.99 -8.70
N GLY A 38 -7.47 -14.08 -8.62
CA GLY A 38 -6.50 -13.47 -9.53
C GLY A 38 -5.22 -13.03 -8.83
N GLU A 39 -4.35 -12.35 -9.55
CA GLU A 39 -3.11 -11.77 -9.03
C GLU A 39 -3.32 -10.32 -8.62
N ILE A 40 -2.82 -9.95 -7.43
CA ILE A 40 -2.77 -8.58 -6.92
C ILE A 40 -1.30 -8.25 -6.66
N VAL A 41 -0.79 -7.12 -7.16
CA VAL A 41 0.56 -6.65 -6.86
C VAL A 41 0.48 -5.43 -5.97
N LEU A 42 1.15 -5.51 -4.83
CA LEU A 42 1.29 -4.45 -3.85
C LEU A 42 2.64 -3.77 -4.02
N GLU A 43 2.67 -2.45 -4.05
CA GLU A 43 3.88 -1.63 -3.88
C GLU A 43 3.91 -1.11 -2.45
N LEU A 44 5.02 -1.34 -1.76
CA LEU A 44 5.14 -1.09 -0.32
C LEU A 44 5.98 0.16 -0.07
N ASN A 45 5.44 1.16 0.61
CA ASN A 45 6.13 2.41 0.90
C ASN A 45 7.09 2.24 2.08
N GLN A 46 8.34 1.87 1.78
CA GLN A 46 9.37 1.61 2.78
C GLN A 46 9.86 2.88 3.48
N GLU A 47 9.78 4.03 2.83
CA GLU A 47 10.15 5.32 3.43
C GLU A 47 9.17 5.72 4.55
N LYS A 48 7.86 5.62 4.28
CA LYS A 48 6.81 6.09 5.19
C LYS A 48 6.40 5.08 6.26
N ALA A 49 6.62 3.78 6.02
CA ALA A 49 6.24 2.71 6.94
C ALA A 49 7.33 1.62 7.05
N PRO A 50 8.58 1.97 7.43
CA PRO A 50 9.72 1.04 7.37
C PRO A 50 9.54 -0.21 8.23
N LYS A 51 8.99 -0.10 9.45
CA LYS A 51 8.78 -1.24 10.36
C LYS A 51 7.66 -2.14 9.86
N THR A 52 6.58 -1.55 9.38
CA THR A 52 5.43 -2.26 8.83
C THR A 52 5.80 -3.02 7.57
N VAL A 53 6.53 -2.37 6.64
CA VAL A 53 7.02 -3.00 5.42
C VAL A 53 7.99 -4.14 5.75
N ALA A 54 8.94 -3.92 6.65
CA ALA A 54 9.88 -4.97 7.07
C ALA A 54 9.16 -6.19 7.67
N ASN A 55 8.13 -5.98 8.51
CA ASN A 55 7.30 -7.02 9.09
C ASN A 55 6.53 -7.79 8.00
N PHE A 56 5.84 -7.07 7.09
CA PHE A 56 5.09 -7.69 5.99
C PHE A 56 6.01 -8.53 5.09
N LEU A 57 7.16 -8.00 4.71
CA LEU A 57 8.15 -8.73 3.91
C LEU A 57 8.72 -9.95 4.64
N ALA A 58 8.85 -9.92 5.97
CA ALA A 58 9.27 -11.07 6.76
C ALA A 58 8.23 -12.19 6.70
N TYR A 59 6.92 -11.89 6.77
CA TYR A 59 5.85 -12.86 6.56
C TYR A 59 5.83 -13.39 5.12
N VAL A 60 6.06 -12.54 4.11
CA VAL A 60 6.17 -12.98 2.71
C VAL A 60 7.33 -13.96 2.53
N LYS A 61 8.53 -13.62 3.03
CA LYS A 61 9.74 -14.45 2.92
C LYS A 61 9.59 -15.80 3.61
N SER A 62 8.86 -15.87 4.73
CA SER A 62 8.59 -17.12 5.44
C SER A 62 7.49 -17.97 4.80
N GLY A 63 6.85 -17.51 3.72
CA GLY A 63 5.72 -18.20 3.10
C GLY A 63 4.44 -18.19 3.95
N PHE A 64 4.38 -17.35 4.99
CA PHE A 64 3.28 -17.31 5.95
C PHE A 64 1.92 -17.10 5.29
N TYR A 65 1.82 -16.22 4.27
CA TYR A 65 0.56 -15.88 3.63
C TYR A 65 -0.02 -16.98 2.75
N LYS A 66 0.78 -18.02 2.40
CA LYS A 66 0.25 -19.17 1.69
C LYS A 66 -0.86 -19.83 2.50
N ASP A 67 -1.96 -20.17 1.82
CA ASP A 67 -3.17 -20.78 2.37
C ASP A 67 -3.93 -19.91 3.40
N THR A 68 -3.62 -18.61 3.51
CA THR A 68 -4.48 -17.64 4.18
C THR A 68 -5.62 -17.20 3.26
N ILE A 69 -6.70 -16.67 3.84
CA ILE A 69 -7.86 -16.19 3.11
C ILE A 69 -8.10 -14.69 3.36
N PHE A 70 -8.83 -14.06 2.46
CA PHE A 70 -9.56 -12.84 2.77
C PHE A 70 -10.82 -13.26 3.54
N HIS A 71 -10.79 -13.09 4.87
CA HIS A 71 -11.79 -13.61 5.79
C HIS A 71 -12.89 -12.62 6.15
N ARG A 72 -12.74 -11.36 5.75
CA ARG A 72 -13.74 -10.30 5.96
C ARG A 72 -13.76 -9.37 4.74
N VAL A 73 -14.92 -9.27 4.11
CA VAL A 73 -15.13 -8.45 2.91
C VAL A 73 -16.37 -7.61 3.11
N ILE A 74 -16.22 -6.29 3.03
CA ILE A 74 -17.31 -5.34 3.09
C ILE A 74 -17.21 -4.41 1.89
N ASP A 75 -18.16 -4.52 0.96
CA ASP A 75 -18.24 -3.61 -0.18
C ASP A 75 -18.45 -2.16 0.30
N GLY A 76 -17.83 -1.21 -0.40
CA GLY A 76 -17.81 0.20 0.02
C GLY A 76 -16.94 0.48 1.25
N PHE A 77 -16.16 -0.51 1.76
CA PHE A 77 -15.25 -0.31 2.88
C PHE A 77 -13.87 -0.93 2.62
N MET A 78 -13.70 -2.26 2.85
CA MET A 78 -12.39 -2.91 2.72
C MET A 78 -12.50 -4.42 2.49
N VAL A 79 -11.39 -5.03 2.05
CA VAL A 79 -11.19 -6.49 2.01
C VAL A 79 -10.01 -6.84 2.92
N GLN A 80 -10.23 -7.65 3.97
CA GLN A 80 -9.25 -7.96 5.02
C GLN A 80 -8.84 -9.43 4.97
N GLY A 81 -7.52 -9.66 5.09
CA GLY A 81 -6.95 -11.01 5.05
C GLY A 81 -5.64 -11.16 5.81
N GLY A 82 -4.94 -12.27 5.58
CA GLY A 82 -3.58 -12.49 6.06
C GLY A 82 -3.45 -13.03 7.48
N GLY A 83 -4.52 -13.57 8.09
CA GLY A 83 -4.45 -14.11 9.46
C GLY A 83 -4.99 -15.51 9.63
N TYR A 84 -5.96 -15.91 8.79
CA TYR A 84 -6.72 -17.15 8.96
C TYR A 84 -6.63 -18.05 7.74
N THR A 85 -6.71 -19.36 7.97
CA THR A 85 -6.88 -20.37 6.93
C THR A 85 -8.34 -20.45 6.47
N LYS A 86 -8.62 -21.24 5.40
CA LYS A 86 -10.01 -21.48 4.92
C LYS A 86 -10.94 -22.06 5.98
N ASP A 87 -10.40 -22.75 6.99
CA ASP A 87 -11.14 -23.34 8.10
C ASP A 87 -11.26 -22.35 9.29
N LEU A 88 -10.99 -21.06 9.05
CA LEU A 88 -11.02 -19.96 10.03
C LEU A 88 -10.09 -20.19 11.24
N LYS A 89 -9.05 -21.01 11.07
CA LYS A 89 -8.01 -21.20 12.09
C LYS A 89 -6.96 -20.11 11.96
N SER A 90 -6.66 -19.46 13.08
CA SER A 90 -5.56 -18.49 13.18
C SER A 90 -4.22 -19.16 12.92
N LYS A 91 -3.34 -18.51 12.15
CA LYS A 91 -1.94 -18.92 12.01
C LYS A 91 -1.07 -18.27 13.09
N PRO A 92 -0.08 -18.97 13.66
CA PRO A 92 0.84 -18.40 14.66
C PRO A 92 1.58 -17.19 14.09
N THR A 93 1.51 -16.05 14.80
CA THR A 93 2.11 -14.80 14.34
C THR A 93 3.45 -14.52 15.01
N ARG A 94 4.24 -13.63 14.41
CA ARG A 94 5.39 -12.98 15.03
C ARG A 94 4.89 -11.99 16.11
N PRO A 95 5.78 -11.48 16.99
CA PRO A 95 5.42 -10.39 17.91
C PRO A 95 4.82 -9.19 17.17
N PRO A 96 3.92 -8.44 17.82
CA PRO A 96 3.32 -7.26 17.22
C PRO A 96 4.34 -6.14 17.01
N ILE A 97 4.00 -5.20 16.13
CA ILE A 97 4.84 -4.07 15.76
C ILE A 97 4.25 -2.74 16.25
N PRO A 98 5.08 -1.73 16.49
CA PRO A 98 4.62 -0.37 16.76
C PRO A 98 3.83 0.21 15.59
N SER A 99 2.82 1.03 15.90
CA SER A 99 2.06 1.75 14.90
C SER A 99 2.91 2.83 14.21
N GLU A 100 2.77 2.91 12.89
CA GLU A 100 3.33 3.97 12.03
C GLU A 100 2.21 4.79 11.36
N SER A 101 1.02 4.86 11.96
CA SER A 101 -0.16 5.52 11.36
C SER A 101 0.00 7.03 11.16
N LYS A 102 0.94 7.68 11.87
CA LYS A 102 1.28 9.11 11.73
C LYS A 102 2.15 9.43 10.51
N ASN A 103 2.22 8.54 9.53
CA ASN A 103 3.14 8.65 8.39
C ASN A 103 2.64 9.52 7.23
N GLY A 104 1.43 10.09 7.36
CA GLY A 104 0.82 10.97 6.36
C GLY A 104 0.19 10.25 5.16
N LEU A 105 0.22 8.91 5.12
CA LEU A 105 -0.50 8.14 4.11
C LEU A 105 -1.97 7.99 4.50
N ARG A 106 -2.86 7.93 3.49
CA ARG A 106 -4.31 7.89 3.67
C ARG A 106 -4.91 6.55 3.28
N ASN A 107 -6.04 6.22 3.91
CA ASN A 107 -6.86 5.05 3.61
C ASN A 107 -7.76 5.31 2.38
N GLU A 108 -7.13 5.61 1.25
CA GLU A 108 -7.77 5.85 -0.05
C GLU A 108 -8.05 4.51 -0.77
N PRO A 109 -8.91 4.48 -1.81
CA PRO A 109 -9.15 3.27 -2.60
C PRO A 109 -7.85 2.64 -3.08
N TYR A 110 -7.75 1.32 -2.91
CA TYR A 110 -6.59 0.48 -3.23
C TYR A 110 -5.33 0.70 -2.37
N SER A 111 -5.36 1.57 -1.35
CA SER A 111 -4.31 1.59 -0.33
C SER A 111 -4.38 0.33 0.53
N VAL A 112 -3.22 -0.05 1.09
CA VAL A 112 -3.06 -1.25 1.92
C VAL A 112 -2.64 -0.82 3.31
N ALA A 113 -3.41 -1.25 4.33
CA ALA A 113 -3.18 -0.89 5.72
C ALA A 113 -3.14 -2.11 6.64
N MET A 114 -2.48 -1.97 7.79
CA MET A 114 -2.42 -3.02 8.81
C MET A 114 -3.70 -3.05 9.65
N ALA A 115 -4.28 -4.23 9.78
CA ALA A 115 -5.29 -4.48 10.79
C ALA A 115 -4.66 -4.54 12.18
N ARG A 116 -5.39 -4.05 13.19
CA ARG A 116 -4.99 -4.04 14.60
C ARG A 116 -6.19 -4.24 15.52
N MET A 117 -5.94 -4.53 16.77
CA MET A 117 -6.90 -4.46 17.85
C MET A 117 -6.94 -3.05 18.46
N ASP A 118 -7.60 -2.87 19.60
CA ASP A 118 -7.71 -1.57 20.29
C ASP A 118 -6.33 -0.99 20.65
N ASN A 119 -5.38 -1.84 21.05
CA ASN A 119 -4.00 -1.41 21.24
C ASN A 119 -3.38 -1.02 19.89
N PRO A 120 -2.92 0.24 19.71
CA PRO A 120 -2.29 0.70 18.48
C PRO A 120 -1.11 -0.15 18.01
N ASN A 121 -0.37 -0.71 18.95
CA ASN A 121 0.83 -1.51 18.73
C ASN A 121 0.54 -3.02 18.70
N SER A 122 -0.64 -3.42 18.23
CA SER A 122 -1.07 -4.83 18.18
C SER A 122 -1.03 -5.45 16.78
N ALA A 123 -0.63 -4.70 15.76
CA ALA A 123 -0.56 -5.20 14.39
C ALA A 123 0.45 -6.34 14.25
N THR A 124 0.06 -7.42 13.57
CA THR A 124 0.93 -8.60 13.32
C THR A 124 1.01 -8.93 11.83
N SER A 125 0.17 -9.85 11.34
CA SER A 125 0.17 -10.32 9.95
C SER A 125 -1.02 -9.85 9.13
N GLN A 126 -2.15 -9.50 9.78
CA GLN A 126 -3.37 -9.15 9.08
C GLN A 126 -3.28 -7.77 8.46
N PHE A 127 -3.76 -7.65 7.24
CA PHE A 127 -3.85 -6.41 6.49
C PHE A 127 -5.21 -6.29 5.79
N PHE A 128 -5.53 -5.10 5.35
CA PHE A 128 -6.70 -4.87 4.51
C PHE A 128 -6.35 -3.98 3.32
N ILE A 129 -7.11 -4.14 2.25
CA ILE A 129 -7.08 -3.27 1.07
C ILE A 129 -8.35 -2.44 1.11
N ASN A 130 -8.21 -1.13 1.11
CA ASN A 130 -9.35 -0.21 1.06
C ASN A 130 -10.02 -0.29 -0.31
N VAL A 131 -11.35 -0.34 -0.34
CA VAL A 131 -12.12 -0.32 -1.61
C VAL A 131 -12.99 0.93 -1.74
N ALA A 132 -12.88 1.82 -0.78
CA ALA A 132 -13.48 3.15 -0.74
C ALA A 132 -12.52 4.14 -0.06
N ASN A 133 -12.88 5.42 -0.07
CA ASN A 133 -12.19 6.44 0.73
C ASN A 133 -12.64 6.32 2.19
N ASN A 134 -11.73 5.86 3.05
CA ASN A 134 -11.97 5.55 4.45
C ASN A 134 -11.26 6.56 5.37
N GLU A 135 -11.54 7.86 5.22
CA GLU A 135 -10.91 8.95 6.00
C GLU A 135 -11.03 8.74 7.51
N GLY A 136 -12.10 8.09 8.00
CA GLY A 136 -12.27 7.75 9.40
C GLY A 136 -11.21 6.77 9.94
N LEU A 137 -10.41 6.13 9.07
CA LEU A 137 -9.29 5.27 9.44
C LEU A 137 -7.94 6.00 9.44
N ASP A 138 -7.89 7.25 8.97
CA ASP A 138 -6.67 8.04 8.96
C ASP A 138 -6.31 8.57 10.35
N TYR A 139 -5.02 8.83 10.56
CA TYR A 139 -4.57 9.54 11.76
C TYR A 139 -4.88 11.04 11.66
N PRO A 140 -5.37 11.70 12.73
CA PRO A 140 -5.98 11.10 13.92
C PRO A 140 -7.44 10.72 13.62
N ASN A 141 -7.82 9.45 13.83
CA ASN A 141 -9.22 9.04 13.75
C ASN A 141 -9.94 9.22 15.10
N PHE A 142 -11.16 8.64 15.23
CA PHE A 142 -11.97 8.75 16.44
C PHE A 142 -11.27 8.24 17.73
N ASP A 143 -10.29 7.34 17.61
CA ASP A 143 -9.49 6.82 18.74
C ASP A 143 -8.13 7.55 18.90
N GLY A 144 -7.87 8.57 18.09
CA GLY A 144 -6.64 9.36 18.11
C GLY A 144 -5.41 8.67 17.49
N VAL A 145 -5.57 7.49 16.90
CA VAL A 145 -4.44 6.67 16.41
C VAL A 145 -4.47 6.40 14.91
N GLY A 146 -5.60 5.94 14.36
CA GLY A 146 -5.72 5.53 12.96
C GLY A 146 -5.10 4.16 12.64
N TYR A 147 -5.04 3.85 11.34
CA TYR A 147 -4.50 2.60 10.80
C TYR A 147 -3.31 2.89 9.91
N THR A 148 -2.24 2.12 10.07
CA THR A 148 -0.99 2.30 9.31
C THR A 148 -1.16 1.88 7.86
N VAL A 149 -1.31 2.84 6.95
CA VAL A 149 -1.16 2.58 5.51
C VAL A 149 0.33 2.38 5.23
N PHE A 150 0.66 1.31 4.48
CA PHE A 150 2.05 0.95 4.20
C PHE A 150 2.31 0.60 2.74
N GLY A 151 1.31 0.73 1.87
CA GLY A 151 1.44 0.47 0.45
C GLY A 151 0.15 0.67 -0.32
N LYS A 152 0.16 0.28 -1.58
CA LYS A 152 -0.99 0.37 -2.49
C LYS A 152 -0.98 -0.77 -3.49
N VAL A 153 -2.13 -1.05 -4.08
CA VAL A 153 -2.28 -1.97 -5.22
C VAL A 153 -1.84 -1.25 -6.49
N VAL A 154 -0.82 -1.78 -7.18
CA VAL A 154 -0.32 -1.24 -8.45
C VAL A 154 -0.73 -2.06 -9.66
N LYS A 155 -1.19 -3.31 -9.45
CA LYS A 155 -1.76 -4.21 -10.48
C LYS A 155 -2.82 -5.11 -9.84
N GLY A 156 -3.89 -5.41 -10.56
CA GLY A 156 -4.96 -6.29 -10.07
C GLY A 156 -6.03 -5.54 -9.27
N GLN A 157 -6.24 -4.25 -9.53
CA GLN A 157 -7.36 -3.49 -8.95
C GLN A 157 -8.70 -4.13 -9.31
N GLU A 158 -8.84 -4.61 -10.56
CA GLU A 158 -10.01 -5.36 -11.01
C GLU A 158 -10.22 -6.69 -10.26
N VAL A 159 -9.14 -7.29 -9.74
CA VAL A 159 -9.23 -8.48 -8.87
C VAL A 159 -9.75 -8.09 -7.50
N VAL A 160 -9.30 -6.95 -6.95
CA VAL A 160 -9.83 -6.40 -5.69
C VAL A 160 -11.31 -6.07 -5.84
N ASP A 161 -11.71 -5.44 -6.96
CA ASP A 161 -13.12 -5.14 -7.26
C ASP A 161 -13.97 -6.39 -7.39
N LYS A 162 -13.43 -7.46 -7.97
CA LYS A 162 -14.09 -8.76 -8.00
C LYS A 162 -14.25 -9.35 -6.59
N ILE A 163 -13.23 -9.20 -5.72
CA ILE A 163 -13.28 -9.70 -4.35
C ILE A 163 -14.32 -8.94 -3.52
N LYS A 164 -14.39 -7.59 -3.62
CA LYS A 164 -15.37 -6.81 -2.84
C LYS A 164 -16.82 -7.16 -3.16
N GLY A 165 -17.11 -7.62 -4.37
CA GLY A 165 -18.45 -7.97 -4.84
C GLY A 165 -18.86 -9.43 -4.63
N VAL A 166 -18.07 -10.26 -3.90
CA VAL A 166 -18.46 -11.65 -3.66
C VAL A 166 -19.56 -11.77 -2.61
N LEU A 167 -20.34 -12.84 -2.69
CA LEU A 167 -21.31 -13.17 -1.64
C LEU A 167 -20.56 -13.47 -0.32
N VAL A 168 -21.04 -12.87 0.75
CA VAL A 168 -20.54 -13.05 2.11
C VAL A 168 -21.62 -13.60 3.04
N ASP A 169 -21.20 -14.21 4.13
CA ASP A 169 -22.08 -14.78 5.15
C ASP A 169 -21.42 -14.66 6.54
N ASP A 170 -22.23 -14.59 7.58
CA ASP A 170 -21.75 -14.57 8.96
C ASP A 170 -21.59 -16.00 9.46
N LYS A 171 -20.35 -16.39 9.76
CA LYS A 171 -20.01 -17.73 10.23
C LYS A 171 -20.12 -17.85 11.76
N SER A 172 -19.93 -16.73 12.47
CA SER A 172 -20.07 -16.62 13.91
C SER A 172 -20.06 -15.15 14.32
N PRO A 173 -20.32 -14.80 15.59
CA PRO A 173 -20.24 -13.41 16.07
C PRO A 173 -18.89 -12.72 15.83
N ILE A 174 -17.79 -13.49 15.75
CA ILE A 174 -16.43 -12.99 15.50
C ILE A 174 -15.99 -13.10 14.04
N PHE A 175 -16.71 -13.85 13.21
CA PHE A 175 -16.44 -14.04 11.77
C PHE A 175 -17.65 -13.61 10.97
N GLN A 176 -17.77 -12.31 10.77
CA GLN A 176 -18.82 -11.67 9.98
C GLN A 176 -18.29 -11.29 8.60
N ASN A 177 -19.18 -11.24 7.61
CA ASN A 177 -18.90 -10.89 6.22
C ASN A 177 -17.78 -11.76 5.60
N VAL A 178 -17.79 -13.06 5.91
CA VAL A 178 -16.84 -14.04 5.35
C VAL A 178 -17.28 -14.44 3.94
N PRO A 179 -16.42 -14.40 2.91
CA PRO A 179 -16.74 -14.90 1.59
C PRO A 179 -17.28 -16.34 1.62
N VAL A 180 -18.47 -16.56 1.06
CA VAL A 180 -19.09 -17.91 0.97
C VAL A 180 -18.15 -18.88 0.27
N THR A 181 -17.53 -18.44 -0.83
CA THR A 181 -16.44 -19.15 -1.49
C THR A 181 -15.11 -18.55 -1.03
N PRO A 182 -14.26 -19.28 -0.29
CA PRO A 182 -13.03 -18.74 0.24
C PRO A 182 -12.08 -18.17 -0.84
N ILE A 183 -11.65 -16.95 -0.66
CA ILE A 183 -10.62 -16.31 -1.48
C ILE A 183 -9.26 -16.61 -0.86
N VAL A 184 -8.56 -17.60 -1.42
CA VAL A 184 -7.32 -18.13 -0.86
C VAL A 184 -6.09 -17.48 -1.51
N VAL A 185 -5.13 -17.06 -0.70
CA VAL A 185 -3.78 -16.64 -1.15
C VAL A 185 -2.97 -17.92 -1.41
N LYS A 186 -2.71 -18.21 -2.69
CA LYS A 186 -1.92 -19.38 -3.12
C LYS A 186 -0.43 -19.17 -2.89
N SER A 187 0.04 -17.94 -3.08
CA SER A 187 1.43 -17.54 -2.82
C SER A 187 1.54 -16.03 -2.64
N ALA A 188 2.56 -15.62 -1.87
CA ALA A 188 3.01 -14.24 -1.77
C ALA A 188 4.52 -14.22 -2.07
N THR A 189 4.97 -13.41 -3.04
CA THR A 189 6.37 -13.37 -3.47
C THR A 189 6.83 -11.94 -3.73
N ILE A 190 8.06 -11.62 -3.28
CA ILE A 190 8.71 -10.33 -3.58
C ILE A 190 9.14 -10.36 -5.04
N LEU A 191 8.76 -9.35 -5.82
CA LEU A 191 9.15 -9.24 -7.21
C LEU A 191 10.59 -8.75 -7.32
N LYS A 192 11.38 -9.41 -8.20
CA LYS A 192 12.75 -8.98 -8.50
C LYS A 192 12.78 -7.75 -9.43
N THR A 193 11.79 -7.65 -10.32
CA THR A 193 11.60 -6.54 -11.24
C THR A 193 10.23 -5.93 -10.95
N PRO A 194 10.17 -4.63 -10.58
CA PRO A 194 8.91 -3.95 -10.36
C PRO A 194 8.05 -3.94 -11.61
N VAL A 195 6.72 -4.11 -11.46
CA VAL A 195 5.77 -3.84 -12.52
C VAL A 195 5.42 -2.35 -12.54
N ALA A 196 5.22 -1.79 -13.73
CA ALA A 196 4.75 -0.41 -13.85
C ALA A 196 3.36 -0.27 -13.21
N GLN A 197 3.12 0.84 -12.51
CA GLN A 197 1.81 1.14 -11.96
C GLN A 197 0.78 1.26 -13.09
N ALA A 198 -0.37 0.61 -12.94
CA ALA A 198 -1.50 0.82 -13.84
C ALA A 198 -1.90 2.31 -13.79
N ALA A 199 -2.11 2.92 -14.96
CA ALA A 199 -2.60 4.29 -15.01
C ALA A 199 -3.95 4.37 -14.26
N PRO A 200 -4.21 5.42 -13.47
CA PRO A 200 -5.49 5.58 -12.80
C PRO A 200 -6.60 5.59 -13.84
N LYS A 201 -7.60 4.75 -13.66
CA LYS A 201 -8.82 4.82 -14.44
C LYS A 201 -9.57 6.07 -13.98
N ASN A 202 -9.41 7.16 -14.72
CA ASN A 202 -10.17 8.41 -14.50
C ASN A 202 -11.59 8.24 -15.04
N ASP A 203 -12.37 7.34 -14.44
CA ASP A 203 -13.81 7.18 -14.75
C ASP A 203 -14.68 7.91 -13.70
N VAL A 204 -14.19 9.04 -13.18
CA VAL A 204 -15.06 9.99 -12.49
C VAL A 204 -15.34 11.12 -13.48
N PRO A 205 -16.57 11.23 -14.03
CA PRO A 205 -16.98 12.42 -14.77
C PRO A 205 -16.76 13.62 -13.85
N ALA A 206 -16.07 14.64 -14.37
CA ALA A 206 -15.93 15.89 -13.64
C ALA A 206 -17.32 16.39 -13.21
N PRO A 207 -17.50 16.93 -11.99
CA PRO A 207 -18.75 17.55 -11.60
C PRO A 207 -19.11 18.62 -12.63
N GLN A 208 -20.23 18.44 -13.34
CA GLN A 208 -20.75 19.47 -14.21
C GLN A 208 -21.07 20.69 -13.32
N ALA A 209 -20.45 21.82 -13.62
CA ALA A 209 -20.80 23.10 -12.98
C ALA A 209 -22.31 23.34 -13.11
N PRO A 210 -22.97 23.83 -12.05
CA PRO A 210 -24.38 24.17 -12.12
C PRO A 210 -24.63 25.12 -13.29
N ALA A 211 -25.59 24.79 -14.14
CA ALA A 211 -26.01 25.68 -15.23
C ALA A 211 -26.44 27.00 -14.65
N GLU A 212 -25.84 28.10 -15.15
CA GLU A 212 -26.19 29.48 -14.81
C GLU A 212 -27.66 29.71 -15.16
N PRO A 213 -28.49 30.25 -14.25
CA PRO A 213 -29.89 30.53 -14.55
C PRO A 213 -30.00 31.57 -15.65
N ALA A 214 -30.72 31.25 -16.72
CA ALA A 214 -31.01 32.16 -17.83
C ALA A 214 -31.64 33.43 -17.32
N GLN A 215 -31.05 34.58 -17.65
CA GLN A 215 -31.62 35.90 -17.41
C GLN A 215 -32.91 36.08 -18.24
N PRO A 216 -33.99 36.58 -17.66
CA PRO A 216 -35.21 36.92 -18.44
C PRO A 216 -34.94 38.08 -19.37
N ALA A 217 -35.30 37.92 -20.64
CA ALA A 217 -35.24 38.96 -21.66
C ALA A 217 -36.12 40.13 -21.26
N ALA A 218 -35.54 41.34 -21.27
CA ALA A 218 -36.28 42.59 -21.10
C ALA A 218 -37.26 42.80 -22.25
N ALA A 219 -38.56 42.94 -21.94
CA ALA A 219 -39.57 43.37 -22.87
C ALA A 219 -39.42 44.88 -23.15
N GLN A 220 -39.38 45.24 -24.45
CA GLN A 220 -39.66 46.57 -24.93
C GLN A 220 -41.12 46.66 -25.40
#